data_f50299edddb7558c3041163a5df54e91
#
_entry.id   f50299edddb7558c3041163a5df54e91
#
_cell.length_a   1.000
_cell.length_b   1.000
_cell.length_c   1.000
_cell.angle_alpha   90.00
_cell.angle_beta   90.00
_cell.angle_gamma   90.00
#
_symmetry.space_group_name_H-M   'P 1'
#
loop_
_entity.id
_entity.type
_entity.pdbx_description
1 polymer ?
#
loop_
_entity_poly.entity_id
_entity_poly.type
_entity_poly.pdbx_seq_one_letter_code
_entity_poly.pdbx_strand_id
1 'polypeptide(L)'
;MIYLDNAATTPVPAAVADAMYEVLTQHFGNPSSQYPAGQEMKKAVEGWRAVVAGALHCPPERLYFTSCGTESDNWAIQAAVWQGRHIGKHIITTAVEHSAVLEPCRWLTQQGYEVTYLKPDRTGHVTVEQVASALREDTVLVSMMLVNNETGCIFPVAETARLLRERKSRALLHCDAVQGFLKVPCDPEGWGVDMMSLSAHKLGGPKGVGALYISDRFRNVRPLLPGGGQERGLRSGTEATAQIAGFAKAVVLRLEDYDAKLAHMTALRDYCREKLLTIPGMVPVGGGTAPHILALSLAGYPSANIVTDLGAQGICISAGSACHQGKASHVVSALGLDKRTAAGVIRISFSPDNTTSDVDALYDALKAHQAARFPML
;
A
#
# COMPACT_ATOMS: atom_id res chain seq x y z
N MET A 1 12.32 -6.93 -21.28
CA MET A 1 12.29 -6.11 -20.05
C MET A 1 11.89 -7.03 -18.91
N ILE A 2 12.70 -7.08 -17.86
CA ILE A 2 12.42 -7.81 -16.62
C ILE A 2 11.92 -6.80 -15.60
N TYR A 3 10.64 -6.93 -15.19
CA TYR A 3 10.02 -5.97 -14.30
C TYR A 3 9.84 -6.55 -12.89
N LEU A 4 10.71 -6.11 -11.98
CA LEU A 4 10.77 -6.52 -10.58
C LEU A 4 10.54 -5.33 -9.63
N ASP A 5 9.70 -4.36 -10.06
CA ASP A 5 9.31 -3.18 -9.29
C ASP A 5 7.79 -3.06 -9.11
N ASN A 6 7.13 -4.19 -8.88
CA ASN A 6 5.67 -4.29 -8.75
C ASN A 6 5.11 -3.59 -7.50
N ALA A 7 5.94 -3.28 -6.51
CA ALA A 7 5.55 -2.46 -5.36
C ALA A 7 5.47 -0.95 -5.70
N ALA A 8 6.13 -0.48 -6.76
CA ALA A 8 5.97 0.89 -7.26
C ALA A 8 4.66 1.04 -8.05
N THR A 9 4.44 0.17 -9.01
CA THR A 9 3.18 0.03 -9.78
C THR A 9 3.21 -1.32 -10.48
N THR A 10 2.06 -1.81 -10.94
CA THR A 10 1.99 -3.05 -11.72
C THR A 10 1.60 -2.76 -13.17
N PRO A 11 2.02 -3.57 -14.14
CA PRO A 11 1.43 -3.60 -15.47
C PRO A 11 -0.08 -3.86 -15.38
N VAL A 12 -0.84 -3.26 -16.28
CA VAL A 12 -2.27 -3.53 -16.41
C VAL A 12 -2.46 -4.71 -17.37
N PRO A 13 -3.07 -5.83 -16.94
CA PRO A 13 -3.36 -6.95 -17.83
C PRO A 13 -4.30 -6.55 -18.98
N ALA A 14 -4.16 -7.19 -20.15
CA ALA A 14 -4.98 -6.89 -21.32
C ALA A 14 -6.50 -6.96 -21.00
N ALA A 15 -6.94 -8.00 -20.30
CA ALA A 15 -8.35 -8.15 -19.91
C ALA A 15 -8.88 -7.01 -19.01
N VAL A 16 -8.01 -6.34 -18.24
CA VAL A 16 -8.38 -5.13 -17.47
C VAL A 16 -8.50 -3.94 -18.41
N ALA A 17 -7.54 -3.77 -19.33
CA ALA A 17 -7.57 -2.70 -20.32
C ALA A 17 -8.79 -2.82 -21.25
N ASP A 18 -9.14 -4.03 -21.69
CA ASP A 18 -10.32 -4.31 -22.52
C ASP A 18 -11.63 -3.94 -21.79
N ALA A 19 -11.75 -4.31 -20.51
CA ALA A 19 -12.92 -3.93 -19.71
C ALA A 19 -13.04 -2.40 -19.56
N MET A 20 -11.92 -1.69 -19.42
CA MET A 20 -11.91 -0.23 -19.38
C MET A 20 -12.27 0.39 -20.73
N TYR A 21 -11.74 -0.17 -21.83
CA TYR A 21 -12.03 0.28 -23.20
C TYR A 21 -13.52 0.15 -23.53
N GLU A 22 -14.15 -0.96 -23.16
CA GLU A 22 -15.58 -1.19 -23.35
C GLU A 22 -16.42 -0.11 -22.64
N VAL A 23 -16.08 0.22 -21.39
CA VAL A 23 -16.77 1.28 -20.64
C VAL A 23 -16.56 2.65 -21.26
N LEU A 24 -15.35 2.96 -21.73
CA LEU A 24 -15.04 4.26 -22.36
C LEU A 24 -15.76 4.46 -23.69
N THR A 25 -16.02 3.39 -24.46
CA THR A 25 -16.50 3.49 -25.84
C THR A 25 -17.95 3.07 -26.03
N GLN A 26 -18.45 2.13 -25.23
CA GLN A 26 -19.78 1.54 -25.40
C GLN A 26 -20.72 1.86 -24.24
N HIS A 27 -20.21 1.95 -23.00
CA HIS A 27 -21.00 2.13 -21.78
C HIS A 27 -20.65 3.44 -21.06
N PHE A 28 -20.60 4.55 -21.80
CA PHE A 28 -20.13 5.86 -21.33
C PHE A 28 -21.17 6.68 -20.54
N GLY A 29 -22.30 6.08 -20.15
CA GLY A 29 -23.38 6.79 -19.44
C GLY A 29 -22.91 7.40 -18.12
N ASN A 30 -23.39 8.61 -17.81
CA ASN A 30 -23.16 9.22 -16.50
C ASN A 30 -24.07 8.55 -15.46
N PRO A 31 -23.55 7.94 -14.38
CA PRO A 31 -24.36 7.27 -13.34
C PRO A 31 -25.41 8.16 -12.67
N SER A 32 -25.24 9.49 -12.71
CA SER A 32 -26.19 10.45 -12.16
C SER A 32 -27.38 10.76 -13.07
N SER A 33 -27.36 10.29 -14.34
CA SER A 33 -28.42 10.56 -15.31
C SER A 33 -29.60 9.63 -15.12
N GLN A 34 -30.83 10.16 -15.37
CA GLN A 34 -32.06 9.40 -15.16
C GLN A 34 -32.49 8.54 -16.35
N TYR A 35 -31.91 8.75 -17.53
CA TYR A 35 -32.19 7.94 -18.72
C TYR A 35 -31.48 6.57 -18.67
N PRO A 36 -31.91 5.59 -19.49
CA PRO A 36 -31.45 4.20 -19.38
C PRO A 36 -29.93 4.02 -19.31
N ALA A 37 -29.16 4.66 -20.18
CA ALA A 37 -27.69 4.52 -20.18
C ALA A 37 -27.04 4.97 -18.85
N GLY A 38 -27.60 5.99 -18.19
CA GLY A 38 -27.13 6.41 -16.86
C GLY A 38 -27.49 5.39 -15.77
N GLN A 39 -28.71 4.87 -15.81
CA GLN A 39 -29.18 3.86 -14.85
C GLN A 39 -28.40 2.55 -14.98
N GLU A 40 -28.12 2.10 -16.20
CA GLU A 40 -27.27 0.94 -16.47
C GLU A 40 -25.88 1.12 -15.90
N MET A 41 -25.26 2.29 -16.13
CA MET A 41 -23.94 2.59 -15.59
C MET A 41 -23.94 2.66 -14.07
N LYS A 42 -24.99 3.24 -13.46
CA LYS A 42 -25.12 3.24 -11.98
C LYS A 42 -25.18 1.82 -11.44
N LYS A 43 -25.95 0.94 -12.07
CA LYS A 43 -26.02 -0.48 -11.69
C LYS A 43 -24.68 -1.16 -11.88
N ALA A 44 -23.95 -0.87 -12.95
CA ALA A 44 -22.62 -1.41 -13.21
C ALA A 44 -21.61 -0.98 -12.11
N VAL A 45 -21.57 0.31 -11.75
CA VAL A 45 -20.73 0.83 -10.67
C VAL A 45 -21.01 0.14 -9.35
N GLU A 46 -22.26 -0.06 -8.98
CA GLU A 46 -22.62 -0.80 -7.76
C GLU A 46 -22.23 -2.28 -7.84
N GLY A 47 -22.32 -2.91 -9.02
CA GLY A 47 -21.81 -4.27 -9.26
C GLY A 47 -20.28 -4.36 -9.07
N TRP A 48 -19.51 -3.42 -9.62
CA TRP A 48 -18.06 -3.36 -9.43
C TRP A 48 -17.68 -3.07 -7.99
N ARG A 49 -18.45 -2.21 -7.30
CA ARG A 49 -18.28 -1.96 -5.86
C ARG A 49 -18.46 -3.25 -5.05
N ALA A 50 -19.48 -4.04 -5.37
CA ALA A 50 -19.72 -5.32 -4.71
C ALA A 50 -18.58 -6.32 -4.93
N VAL A 51 -17.94 -6.33 -6.09
CA VAL A 51 -16.74 -7.17 -6.35
C VAL A 51 -15.57 -6.76 -5.44
N VAL A 52 -15.25 -5.47 -5.37
CA VAL A 52 -14.13 -4.99 -4.54
C VAL A 52 -14.43 -5.18 -3.05
N ALA A 53 -15.64 -4.88 -2.63
CA ALA A 53 -16.09 -5.07 -1.24
C ALA A 53 -16.11 -6.55 -0.83
N GLY A 54 -16.56 -7.44 -1.71
CA GLY A 54 -16.54 -8.89 -1.48
C GLY A 54 -15.12 -9.42 -1.28
N ALA A 55 -14.15 -8.92 -2.03
CA ALA A 55 -12.74 -9.27 -1.86
C ALA A 55 -12.12 -8.73 -0.56
N LEU A 56 -12.75 -7.74 0.06
CA LEU A 56 -12.39 -7.16 1.35
C LEU A 56 -13.24 -7.72 2.51
N HIS A 57 -14.14 -8.67 2.21
CA HIS A 57 -15.09 -9.25 3.16
C HIS A 57 -16.00 -8.22 3.86
N CYS A 58 -16.35 -7.12 3.16
CA CYS A 58 -17.17 -6.07 3.73
C CYS A 58 -18.43 -5.80 2.91
N PRO A 59 -19.49 -5.21 3.51
CA PRO A 59 -20.68 -4.77 2.78
C PRO A 59 -20.33 -3.68 1.74
N PRO A 60 -20.91 -3.73 0.51
CA PRO A 60 -20.63 -2.74 -0.55
C PRO A 60 -20.95 -1.29 -0.14
N GLU A 61 -21.91 -1.08 0.74
CA GLU A 61 -22.27 0.24 1.25
C GLU A 61 -21.20 0.89 2.12
N ARG A 62 -20.20 0.11 2.56
CA ARG A 62 -19.06 0.59 3.36
C ARG A 62 -17.82 0.88 2.53
N LEU A 63 -17.86 0.63 1.24
CA LEU A 63 -16.75 0.90 0.32
C LEU A 63 -17.04 2.17 -0.49
N TYR A 64 -16.08 3.08 -0.58
CA TYR A 64 -16.16 4.34 -1.29
C TYR A 64 -15.00 4.44 -2.27
N PHE A 65 -15.27 4.75 -3.54
CA PHE A 65 -14.22 4.94 -4.53
C PHE A 65 -13.54 6.31 -4.37
N THR A 66 -12.23 6.31 -4.54
CA THR A 66 -11.36 7.48 -4.48
C THR A 66 -10.48 7.51 -5.73
N SER A 67 -9.66 8.56 -5.90
CA SER A 67 -8.75 8.65 -7.03
C SER A 67 -7.43 7.84 -6.84
N CYS A 68 -7.06 7.52 -5.61
CA CYS A 68 -5.84 6.78 -5.29
C CYS A 68 -5.75 6.48 -3.78
N GLY A 69 -4.75 5.67 -3.38
CA GLY A 69 -4.46 5.42 -1.97
C GLY A 69 -4.19 6.70 -1.17
N THR A 70 -3.46 7.66 -1.74
CA THR A 70 -3.18 8.94 -1.07
C THR A 70 -4.45 9.72 -0.73
N GLU A 71 -5.45 9.73 -1.62
CA GLU A 71 -6.75 10.36 -1.33
C GLU A 71 -7.46 9.60 -0.20
N SER A 72 -7.44 8.26 -0.24
CA SER A 72 -8.05 7.41 0.80
C SER A 72 -7.42 7.65 2.17
N ASP A 73 -6.08 7.67 2.27
CA ASP A 73 -5.36 7.91 3.52
C ASP A 73 -5.64 9.30 4.09
N ASN A 74 -5.59 10.33 3.24
CA ASN A 74 -5.90 11.71 3.64
C ASN A 74 -7.33 11.82 4.15
N TRP A 75 -8.29 11.20 3.46
CA TRP A 75 -9.69 11.23 3.88
C TRP A 75 -9.88 10.51 5.22
N ALA A 76 -9.34 9.30 5.36
CA ALA A 76 -9.41 8.53 6.58
C ALA A 76 -8.87 9.31 7.79
N ILE A 77 -7.67 9.88 7.67
CA ILE A 77 -7.00 10.63 8.75
C ILE A 77 -7.83 11.89 9.11
N GLN A 78 -8.21 12.69 8.11
CA GLN A 78 -8.97 13.92 8.35
C GLN A 78 -10.36 13.64 8.94
N ALA A 79 -11.04 12.60 8.45
CA ALA A 79 -12.34 12.20 8.96
C ALA A 79 -12.24 11.69 10.42
N ALA A 80 -11.22 10.91 10.75
CA ALA A 80 -10.99 10.40 12.10
C ALA A 80 -10.75 11.53 13.10
N VAL A 81 -9.85 12.45 12.79
CA VAL A 81 -9.57 13.58 13.70
C VAL A 81 -10.77 14.51 13.83
N TRP A 82 -11.57 14.69 12.78
CA TRP A 82 -12.81 15.44 12.86
C TRP A 82 -13.84 14.77 13.77
N GLN A 83 -14.04 13.46 13.65
CA GLN A 83 -14.94 12.72 14.54
C GLN A 83 -14.44 12.75 15.98
N GLY A 84 -13.13 12.54 16.19
CA GLY A 84 -12.49 12.46 17.51
C GLY A 84 -12.23 13.83 18.17
N ARG A 85 -12.52 14.99 17.53
CA ARG A 85 -12.16 16.32 18.02
C ARG A 85 -12.64 16.67 19.43
N HIS A 86 -13.68 15.99 19.91
CA HIS A 86 -14.22 16.14 21.27
C HIS A 86 -13.61 15.16 22.27
N ILE A 87 -12.79 14.21 21.80
CA ILE A 87 -12.08 13.23 22.63
C ILE A 87 -10.70 13.76 23.00
N GLY A 88 -9.97 14.29 21.99
CA GLY A 88 -8.63 14.77 22.19
C GLY A 88 -7.93 15.15 20.88
N LYS A 89 -6.60 15.25 20.97
CA LYS A 89 -5.75 15.65 19.84
C LYS A 89 -4.50 14.76 19.68
N HIS A 90 -4.52 13.55 20.22
CA HIS A 90 -3.39 12.63 20.08
C HIS A 90 -3.63 11.61 18.97
N ILE A 91 -2.58 11.41 18.17
CA ILE A 91 -2.55 10.46 17.05
C ILE A 91 -1.35 9.53 17.24
N ILE A 92 -1.53 8.24 16.98
CA ILE A 92 -0.45 7.26 16.92
C ILE A 92 -0.30 6.82 15.48
N THR A 93 0.93 6.82 14.98
CA THR A 93 1.28 6.23 13.67
C THR A 93 2.68 5.64 13.72
N THR A 94 3.16 5.03 12.62
CA THR A 94 4.53 4.52 12.59
C THR A 94 5.49 5.50 11.90
N ALA A 95 6.77 5.44 12.23
CA ALA A 95 7.80 6.26 11.60
C ALA A 95 8.13 5.82 10.17
N VAL A 96 7.56 4.70 9.72
CA VAL A 96 7.83 4.07 8.42
C VAL A 96 6.61 4.01 7.50
N GLU A 97 5.58 4.78 7.81
CA GLU A 97 4.40 4.93 6.94
C GLU A 97 4.75 5.54 5.58
N HIS A 98 3.88 5.31 4.61
CA HIS A 98 3.95 6.04 3.34
C HIS A 98 3.74 7.54 3.55
N SER A 99 4.29 8.37 2.66
CA SER A 99 4.13 9.83 2.72
C SER A 99 2.67 10.28 2.74
N ALA A 100 1.76 9.49 2.16
CA ALA A 100 0.32 9.75 2.18
C ALA A 100 -0.31 9.74 3.60
N VAL A 101 0.37 9.12 4.58
CA VAL A 101 0.03 9.11 6.02
C VAL A 101 0.91 10.10 6.78
N LEU A 102 2.23 10.11 6.52
CA LEU A 102 3.15 10.96 7.28
C LEU A 102 2.89 12.46 7.07
N GLU A 103 2.64 12.89 5.81
CA GLU A 103 2.44 14.31 5.54
C GLU A 103 1.15 14.87 6.15
N PRO A 104 -0.02 14.19 6.06
CA PRO A 104 -1.21 14.60 6.82
C PRO A 104 -0.98 14.67 8.33
N CYS A 105 -0.23 13.71 8.90
CA CYS A 105 0.12 13.74 10.33
C CYS A 105 1.00 14.95 10.67
N ARG A 106 2.01 15.28 9.84
CA ARG A 106 2.84 16.49 10.03
C ARG A 106 2.02 17.77 9.91
N TRP A 107 1.10 17.82 8.93
CA TRP A 107 0.20 18.96 8.78
C TRP A 107 -0.71 19.12 10.02
N LEU A 108 -1.24 18.02 10.56
CA LEU A 108 -2.05 18.04 11.78
C LEU A 108 -1.26 18.51 13.00
N THR A 109 0.04 18.22 13.09
CA THR A 109 0.89 18.77 14.14
C THR A 109 0.91 20.31 14.12
N GLN A 110 0.90 20.91 12.92
CA GLN A 110 0.81 22.37 12.78
C GLN A 110 -0.57 22.91 13.21
N GLN A 111 -1.60 22.03 13.25
CA GLN A 111 -2.96 22.36 13.74
C GLN A 111 -3.15 22.06 15.24
N GLY A 112 -2.05 21.76 15.95
CA GLY A 112 -2.03 21.53 17.40
C GLY A 112 -2.42 20.10 17.81
N TYR A 113 -2.32 19.11 16.89
CA TYR A 113 -2.35 17.69 17.25
C TYR A 113 -0.98 17.23 17.70
N GLU A 114 -0.95 16.31 18.64
CA GLU A 114 0.26 15.58 19.06
C GLU A 114 0.31 14.24 18.32
N VAL A 115 1.43 13.95 17.66
CA VAL A 115 1.61 12.72 16.91
C VAL A 115 2.77 11.90 17.50
N THR A 116 2.43 10.69 17.96
CA THR A 116 3.43 9.70 18.37
C THR A 116 3.80 8.82 17.18
N TYR A 117 5.06 8.88 16.75
CA TYR A 117 5.63 8.05 15.69
C TYR A 117 6.31 6.83 16.29
N LEU A 118 5.71 5.64 16.19
CA LEU A 118 6.28 4.40 16.66
C LEU A 118 7.48 4.03 15.79
N LYS A 119 8.64 3.85 16.40
CA LYS A 119 9.86 3.46 15.69
C LYS A 119 9.90 1.95 15.55
N PRO A 120 10.19 1.42 14.35
CA PRO A 120 10.40 -0.01 14.17
C PRO A 120 11.68 -0.45 14.90
N ASP A 121 11.77 -1.74 15.16
CA ASP A 121 13.03 -2.37 15.52
C ASP A 121 13.97 -2.48 14.31
N ARG A 122 15.17 -3.07 14.49
CA ARG A 122 16.14 -3.26 13.41
C ARG A 122 15.67 -4.21 12.31
N THR A 123 14.65 -5.02 12.60
CA THR A 123 14.00 -5.91 11.61
C THR A 123 12.86 -5.23 10.88
N GLY A 124 12.53 -3.99 11.24
CA GLY A 124 11.49 -3.19 10.57
C GLY A 124 10.09 -3.39 11.14
N HIS A 125 9.95 -4.10 12.25
CA HIS A 125 8.65 -4.38 12.87
C HIS A 125 8.31 -3.36 13.95
N VAL A 126 7.02 -3.05 14.04
CA VAL A 126 6.39 -2.34 15.15
C VAL A 126 5.49 -3.34 15.88
N THR A 127 5.47 -3.31 17.22
CA THR A 127 4.74 -4.26 18.02
C THR A 127 3.46 -3.67 18.61
N VAL A 128 2.53 -4.54 19.02
CA VAL A 128 1.29 -4.14 19.70
C VAL A 128 1.59 -3.48 21.06
N GLU A 129 2.65 -3.92 21.75
CA GLU A 129 3.08 -3.37 23.04
C GLU A 129 3.52 -1.91 22.89
N GLN A 130 4.14 -1.54 21.76
CA GLN A 130 4.48 -0.14 21.48
C GLN A 130 3.20 0.69 21.30
N VAL A 131 2.18 0.17 20.61
CA VAL A 131 0.86 0.82 20.50
C VAL A 131 0.23 0.96 21.87
N ALA A 132 0.22 -0.13 22.67
CA ALA A 132 -0.34 -0.14 24.03
C ALA A 132 0.30 0.87 24.96
N SER A 133 1.62 1.06 24.84
CA SER A 133 2.39 2.02 25.64
C SER A 133 2.18 3.47 25.21
N ALA A 134 1.89 3.70 23.92
CA ALA A 134 1.62 5.03 23.37
C ALA A 134 0.15 5.46 23.52
N LEU A 135 -0.77 4.50 23.76
CA LEU A 135 -2.21 4.75 23.81
C LEU A 135 -2.58 5.59 25.03
N ARG A 136 -3.30 6.68 24.81
CA ARG A 136 -3.76 7.63 25.81
C ARG A 136 -5.27 7.78 25.76
N GLU A 137 -5.88 8.38 26.79
CA GLU A 137 -7.33 8.65 26.84
C GLU A 137 -7.77 9.65 25.76
N ASP A 138 -6.89 10.59 25.38
CA ASP A 138 -7.10 11.60 24.36
C ASP A 138 -6.62 11.16 22.95
N THR A 139 -6.27 9.88 22.77
CA THR A 139 -5.96 9.33 21.45
C THR A 139 -7.22 9.24 20.59
N VAL A 140 -7.19 9.86 19.42
CA VAL A 140 -8.33 9.90 18.48
C VAL A 140 -8.14 8.96 17.29
N LEU A 141 -6.88 8.65 16.93
CA LEU A 141 -6.53 7.84 15.78
C LEU A 141 -5.29 7.01 16.05
N VAL A 142 -5.35 5.74 15.65
CA VAL A 142 -4.17 4.91 15.36
C VAL A 142 -4.17 4.67 13.87
N SER A 143 -3.10 5.05 13.17
CA SER A 143 -2.94 4.83 11.72
C SER A 143 -1.71 3.96 11.49
N MET A 144 -1.88 2.81 10.84
CA MET A 144 -0.82 1.83 10.64
C MET A 144 -0.97 1.15 9.28
N MET A 145 0.11 1.10 8.50
CA MET A 145 0.10 0.33 7.25
C MET A 145 0.02 -1.17 7.53
N LEU A 146 -0.57 -1.92 6.60
CA LEU A 146 -0.62 -3.39 6.70
C LEU A 146 0.71 -4.03 6.28
N VAL A 147 1.30 -3.52 5.19
CA VAL A 147 2.59 -4.00 4.65
C VAL A 147 3.46 -2.81 4.30
N ASN A 148 4.68 -2.79 4.81
CA ASN A 148 5.63 -1.74 4.46
C ASN A 148 6.11 -1.91 3.01
N ASN A 149 5.98 -0.85 2.23
CA ASN A 149 6.26 -0.83 0.78
C ASN A 149 7.75 -0.94 0.43
N GLU A 150 8.66 -0.79 1.39
CA GLU A 150 10.11 -0.90 1.17
C GLU A 150 10.68 -2.21 1.71
N THR A 151 10.33 -2.59 2.93
CA THR A 151 10.89 -3.75 3.63
C THR A 151 10.07 -5.03 3.45
N GLY A 152 8.77 -4.91 3.11
CA GLY A 152 7.85 -6.05 3.10
C GLY A 152 7.44 -6.54 4.50
N CYS A 153 7.73 -5.79 5.56
CA CYS A 153 7.26 -6.12 6.91
C CYS A 153 5.74 -6.02 6.99
N ILE A 154 5.12 -7.02 7.60
CA ILE A 154 3.68 -7.04 7.89
C ILE A 154 3.49 -6.50 9.30
N PHE A 155 2.55 -5.57 9.47
CA PHE A 155 2.29 -4.90 10.74
C PHE A 155 1.09 -5.51 11.46
N PRO A 156 1.03 -5.47 12.80
CA PRO A 156 0.04 -6.15 13.63
C PRO A 156 -1.30 -5.38 13.70
N VAL A 157 -1.95 -5.17 12.54
CA VAL A 157 -3.20 -4.39 12.44
C VAL A 157 -4.34 -5.09 13.17
N ALA A 158 -4.51 -6.41 12.97
CA ALA A 158 -5.57 -7.19 13.62
C ALA A 158 -5.42 -7.22 15.15
N GLU A 159 -4.19 -7.38 15.63
CA GLU A 159 -3.85 -7.37 17.05
C GLU A 159 -4.05 -5.97 17.66
N THR A 160 -3.70 -4.92 16.90
CA THR A 160 -3.96 -3.52 17.31
C THR A 160 -5.45 -3.26 17.44
N ALA A 161 -6.28 -3.73 16.50
CA ALA A 161 -7.74 -3.63 16.59
C ALA A 161 -8.26 -4.35 17.85
N ARG A 162 -7.75 -5.54 18.14
CA ARG A 162 -8.09 -6.29 19.37
C ARG A 162 -7.70 -5.51 20.63
N LEU A 163 -6.46 -4.99 20.70
CA LEU A 163 -5.98 -4.15 21.81
C LEU A 163 -6.90 -2.97 22.07
N LEU A 164 -7.30 -2.22 21.03
CA LEU A 164 -8.18 -1.06 21.17
C LEU A 164 -9.55 -1.45 21.75
N ARG A 165 -10.11 -2.60 21.34
CA ARG A 165 -11.36 -3.14 21.91
C ARG A 165 -11.21 -3.53 23.38
N GLU A 166 -10.17 -4.28 23.72
CA GLU A 166 -9.88 -4.74 25.09
C GLU A 166 -9.69 -3.54 26.05
N ARG A 167 -9.01 -2.51 25.59
CA ARG A 167 -8.80 -1.25 26.33
C ARG A 167 -10.03 -0.33 26.31
N LYS A 168 -11.12 -0.70 25.61
CA LYS A 168 -12.30 0.14 25.41
C LYS A 168 -11.93 1.54 24.90
N SER A 169 -10.88 1.62 24.08
CA SER A 169 -10.40 2.88 23.50
C SER A 169 -11.44 3.48 22.57
N ARG A 170 -11.53 4.80 22.59
CA ARG A 170 -12.34 5.59 21.65
C ARG A 170 -11.59 5.95 20.36
N ALA A 171 -10.30 5.67 20.31
CA ALA A 171 -9.48 5.86 19.11
C ALA A 171 -10.03 5.04 17.95
N LEU A 172 -10.06 5.65 16.77
CA LEU A 172 -10.35 4.95 15.52
C LEU A 172 -9.06 4.29 15.00
N LEU A 173 -9.20 3.16 14.30
CA LEU A 173 -8.10 2.48 13.64
C LEU A 173 -8.20 2.64 12.13
N HIS A 174 -7.20 3.28 11.54
CA HIS A 174 -6.98 3.34 10.10
C HIS A 174 -5.86 2.39 9.69
N CYS A 175 -6.06 1.68 8.58
CA CYS A 175 -5.07 0.81 7.96
C CYS A 175 -4.80 1.25 6.52
N ASP A 176 -3.56 1.64 6.20
CA ASP A 176 -3.10 1.70 4.81
C ASP A 176 -2.82 0.25 4.33
N ALA A 177 -3.76 -0.32 3.57
CA ALA A 177 -3.65 -1.65 3.00
C ALA A 177 -3.24 -1.64 1.52
N VAL A 178 -2.74 -0.53 1.00
CA VAL A 178 -2.34 -0.37 -0.41
C VAL A 178 -1.34 -1.44 -0.86
N GLN A 179 -0.40 -1.83 -0.02
CA GLN A 179 0.52 -2.93 -0.30
C GLN A 179 0.02 -4.30 0.16
N GLY A 180 -0.97 -4.34 1.07
CA GLY A 180 -1.46 -5.58 1.69
C GLY A 180 -2.63 -6.22 0.94
N PHE A 181 -3.55 -5.42 0.37
CA PHE A 181 -4.78 -5.91 -0.24
C PHE A 181 -4.50 -6.97 -1.31
N LEU A 182 -5.14 -8.14 -1.16
CA LEU A 182 -4.98 -9.33 -2.01
C LEU A 182 -3.52 -9.83 -2.16
N LYS A 183 -2.68 -9.58 -1.14
CA LYS A 183 -1.31 -10.09 -1.07
C LYS A 183 -0.96 -10.69 0.29
N VAL A 184 -1.68 -10.27 1.31
CA VAL A 184 -1.66 -10.85 2.66
C VAL A 184 -3.09 -10.89 3.18
N PRO A 185 -3.41 -11.64 4.27
CA PRO A 185 -4.72 -11.60 4.89
C PRO A 185 -5.18 -10.18 5.16
N CYS A 186 -6.42 -9.86 4.79
CA CYS A 186 -6.98 -8.52 4.85
C CYS A 186 -8.50 -8.62 5.09
N ASP A 187 -8.94 -8.41 6.33
CA ASP A 187 -10.34 -8.55 6.75
C ASP A 187 -10.69 -7.43 7.75
N PRO A 188 -11.02 -6.22 7.27
CA PRO A 188 -11.30 -5.10 8.16
C PRO A 188 -12.52 -5.32 9.06
N GLU A 189 -13.55 -6.02 8.59
CA GLU A 189 -14.74 -6.34 9.38
C GLU A 189 -14.40 -7.31 10.52
N GLY A 190 -13.78 -8.45 10.18
CA GLY A 190 -13.42 -9.48 11.18
C GLY A 190 -12.39 -8.98 12.18
N TRP A 191 -11.49 -8.11 11.77
CA TRP A 191 -10.51 -7.50 12.68
C TRP A 191 -11.09 -6.36 13.50
N GLY A 192 -12.10 -5.65 12.98
CA GLY A 192 -12.70 -4.46 13.60
C GLY A 192 -11.87 -3.20 13.34
N VAL A 193 -11.30 -3.09 12.14
CA VAL A 193 -10.67 -1.87 11.64
C VAL A 193 -11.75 -0.86 11.27
N ASP A 194 -11.54 0.42 11.55
CA ASP A 194 -12.54 1.46 11.28
C ASP A 194 -12.46 1.99 9.85
N MET A 195 -11.25 2.08 9.29
CA MET A 195 -11.04 2.55 7.93
C MET A 195 -9.87 1.79 7.30
N MET A 196 -9.98 1.49 5.99
CA MET A 196 -8.91 0.81 5.26
C MET A 196 -8.77 1.37 3.85
N SER A 197 -7.55 1.80 3.51
CA SER A 197 -7.22 2.41 2.23
C SER A 197 -6.71 1.39 1.22
N LEU A 198 -7.19 1.49 -0.03
CA LEU A 198 -6.84 0.61 -1.14
C LEU A 198 -6.41 1.42 -2.36
N SER A 199 -5.61 0.79 -3.24
CA SER A 199 -5.22 1.37 -4.53
C SER A 199 -5.11 0.31 -5.61
N ALA A 200 -5.80 0.52 -6.74
CA ALA A 200 -5.92 -0.47 -7.80
C ALA A 200 -4.58 -0.80 -8.49
N HIS A 201 -3.74 0.20 -8.71
CA HIS A 201 -2.49 0.04 -9.47
C HIS A 201 -1.42 -0.82 -8.79
N LYS A 202 -1.65 -1.28 -7.58
CA LYS A 202 -0.75 -2.20 -6.87
C LYS A 202 -1.12 -3.68 -7.07
N LEU A 203 -2.21 -3.96 -7.78
CA LEU A 203 -2.70 -5.34 -8.01
C LEU A 203 -3.10 -5.64 -9.46
N GLY A 204 -2.59 -4.88 -10.43
CA GLY A 204 -2.93 -5.03 -11.86
C GLY A 204 -4.05 -4.12 -12.32
N GLY A 205 -4.59 -3.28 -11.47
CA GLY A 205 -5.59 -2.28 -11.81
C GLY A 205 -5.01 -1.00 -12.39
N PRO A 206 -5.86 -0.11 -12.91
CA PRO A 206 -5.43 1.16 -13.46
C PRO A 206 -4.97 2.14 -12.36
N LYS A 207 -4.13 3.10 -12.76
CA LYS A 207 -3.87 4.31 -11.98
C LYS A 207 -5.11 5.20 -11.98
N GLY A 208 -5.23 6.10 -11.01
CA GLY A 208 -6.33 7.07 -10.94
C GLY A 208 -7.59 6.52 -10.26
N VAL A 209 -7.52 5.36 -9.60
CA VAL A 209 -8.60 4.84 -8.75
C VAL A 209 -8.04 4.11 -7.53
N GLY A 210 -8.69 4.34 -6.40
CA GLY A 210 -8.52 3.66 -5.14
C GLY A 210 -9.87 3.44 -4.47
N ALA A 211 -9.86 2.99 -3.24
CA ALA A 211 -11.06 2.89 -2.42
C ALA A 211 -10.75 3.08 -0.94
N LEU A 212 -11.74 3.54 -0.19
CA LEU A 212 -11.72 3.60 1.26
C LEU A 212 -12.89 2.78 1.81
N TYR A 213 -12.56 1.78 2.63
CA TYR A 213 -13.53 1.12 3.50
C TYR A 213 -13.74 1.97 4.74
N ILE A 214 -15.01 2.09 5.19
CA ILE A 214 -15.41 2.81 6.40
C ILE A 214 -16.41 1.95 7.17
N SER A 215 -16.09 1.60 8.42
CA SER A 215 -16.93 0.78 9.30
C SER A 215 -18.20 1.55 9.77
N ASP A 216 -19.17 0.81 10.33
CA ASP A 216 -20.38 1.40 10.92
C ASP A 216 -20.14 2.12 12.26
N ARG A 217 -18.99 1.88 12.90
CA ARG A 217 -18.56 2.69 14.07
C ARG A 217 -18.36 4.16 13.73
N PHE A 218 -18.14 4.45 12.44
CA PHE A 218 -17.93 5.78 11.92
C PHE A 218 -19.26 6.44 11.53
N ARG A 219 -19.99 7.00 12.52
CA ARG A 219 -21.39 7.45 12.34
C ARG A 219 -21.56 8.77 11.59
N ASN A 220 -20.59 9.67 11.65
CA ASN A 220 -20.67 11.02 11.07
C ASN A 220 -19.43 11.30 10.22
N VAL A 221 -19.28 10.57 9.12
CA VAL A 221 -18.17 10.77 8.19
C VAL A 221 -18.28 12.15 7.57
N ARG A 222 -17.24 12.96 7.78
CA ARG A 222 -17.17 14.24 7.08
C ARG A 222 -16.88 13.98 5.60
N PRO A 223 -17.65 14.56 4.68
CA PRO A 223 -17.33 14.46 3.25
C PRO A 223 -15.91 14.96 2.98
N LEU A 224 -15.16 14.20 2.17
CA LEU A 224 -13.87 14.66 1.67
C LEU A 224 -14.06 15.80 0.68
N LEU A 225 -14.97 15.61 -0.27
CA LEU A 225 -15.31 16.56 -1.32
C LEU A 225 -16.83 16.77 -1.34
N PRO A 226 -17.36 17.84 -0.72
CA PRO A 226 -18.78 18.15 -0.83
C PRO A 226 -19.15 18.57 -2.26
N GLY A 227 -20.34 18.18 -2.74
CA GLY A 227 -20.78 18.48 -4.11
C GLY A 227 -22.03 17.72 -4.54
N GLY A 228 -22.02 17.10 -5.71
CA GLY A 228 -23.17 16.56 -6.44
C GLY A 228 -23.76 15.23 -5.92
N GLY A 229 -23.35 14.73 -4.75
CA GLY A 229 -23.97 13.57 -4.13
C GLY A 229 -23.37 12.20 -4.52
N GLN A 230 -22.38 12.14 -5.39
CA GLN A 230 -21.67 10.92 -5.72
C GLN A 230 -21.02 10.30 -4.48
N GLU A 231 -20.76 9.01 -4.52
CA GLU A 231 -20.27 8.25 -3.36
C GLU A 231 -21.10 8.57 -2.08
N ARG A 232 -22.41 8.55 -2.23
CA ARG A 232 -23.40 8.83 -1.14
C ARG A 232 -23.20 10.18 -0.48
N GLY A 233 -22.73 11.19 -1.24
CA GLY A 233 -22.48 12.55 -0.77
C GLY A 233 -21.17 12.73 -0.01
N LEU A 234 -20.37 11.69 0.14
CA LEU A 234 -19.14 11.73 0.92
C LEU A 234 -17.91 12.07 0.07
N ARG A 235 -17.93 11.70 -1.22
CA ARG A 235 -16.88 12.05 -2.16
C ARG A 235 -17.49 12.38 -3.52
N SER A 236 -17.83 13.63 -3.71
CA SER A 236 -18.50 14.11 -4.92
C SER A 236 -17.53 14.23 -6.11
N GLY A 237 -18.08 14.30 -7.31
CA GLY A 237 -17.39 14.32 -8.59
C GLY A 237 -17.84 13.13 -9.43
N THR A 238 -18.02 13.35 -10.74
CA THR A 238 -18.42 12.26 -11.66
C THR A 238 -17.50 11.05 -11.49
N GLU A 239 -18.10 9.90 -11.34
CA GLU A 239 -17.40 8.64 -11.09
C GLU A 239 -16.51 8.27 -12.28
N ALA A 240 -15.29 7.86 -12.00
CA ALA A 240 -14.32 7.39 -13.00
C ALA A 240 -14.68 5.94 -13.43
N THR A 241 -15.78 5.78 -14.14
CA THR A 241 -16.44 4.49 -14.39
C THR A 241 -15.51 3.45 -15.03
N ALA A 242 -14.71 3.83 -16.01
CA ALA A 242 -13.76 2.93 -16.65
C ALA A 242 -12.65 2.48 -15.67
N GLN A 243 -12.16 3.38 -14.83
CA GLN A 243 -11.14 3.03 -13.82
C GLN A 243 -11.73 2.12 -12.75
N ILE A 244 -12.97 2.34 -12.34
CA ILE A 244 -13.69 1.49 -11.37
C ILE A 244 -13.91 0.09 -11.97
N ALA A 245 -14.33 -0.02 -13.23
CA ALA A 245 -14.44 -1.29 -13.95
C ALA A 245 -13.09 -2.02 -14.00
N GLY A 246 -12.03 -1.31 -14.36
CA GLY A 246 -10.68 -1.86 -14.38
C GLY A 246 -10.19 -2.32 -13.00
N PHE A 247 -10.52 -1.59 -11.92
CA PHE A 247 -10.22 -2.02 -10.55
C PHE A 247 -10.94 -3.32 -10.21
N ALA A 248 -12.26 -3.39 -10.44
CA ALA A 248 -13.04 -4.60 -10.20
C ALA A 248 -12.53 -5.79 -11.01
N LYS A 249 -12.21 -5.60 -12.30
CA LYS A 249 -11.64 -6.65 -13.15
C LYS A 249 -10.29 -7.13 -12.64
N ALA A 250 -9.43 -6.23 -12.18
CA ALA A 250 -8.14 -6.59 -11.57
C ALA A 250 -8.33 -7.43 -10.29
N VAL A 251 -9.32 -7.09 -9.46
CA VAL A 251 -9.69 -7.88 -8.26
C VAL A 251 -10.11 -9.28 -8.66
N VAL A 252 -11.00 -9.42 -9.66
CA VAL A 252 -11.43 -10.75 -10.15
C VAL A 252 -10.24 -11.58 -10.60
N LEU A 253 -9.39 -11.03 -11.47
CA LEU A 253 -8.20 -11.73 -11.95
C LEU A 253 -7.22 -12.09 -10.82
N ARG A 254 -7.13 -11.26 -9.78
CA ARG A 254 -6.25 -11.53 -8.65
C ARG A 254 -6.77 -12.67 -7.78
N LEU A 255 -8.10 -12.83 -7.68
CA LEU A 255 -8.73 -13.89 -6.91
C LEU A 255 -8.72 -15.25 -7.63
N GLU A 256 -8.61 -15.27 -8.98
CA GLU A 256 -8.38 -16.51 -9.71
C GLU A 256 -7.07 -17.16 -9.21
N ASP A 257 -7.12 -18.43 -8.82
CA ASP A 257 -5.96 -19.18 -8.29
C ASP A 257 -5.17 -18.44 -7.20
N TYR A 258 -5.87 -17.71 -6.32
CA TYR A 258 -5.29 -16.79 -5.35
C TYR A 258 -4.17 -17.41 -4.51
N ASP A 259 -4.42 -18.58 -3.91
CA ASP A 259 -3.44 -19.26 -3.05
C ASP A 259 -2.21 -19.71 -3.83
N ALA A 260 -2.40 -20.20 -5.05
CA ALA A 260 -1.29 -20.61 -5.92
C ALA A 260 -0.43 -19.41 -6.32
N LYS A 261 -1.03 -18.26 -6.61
CA LYS A 261 -0.31 -17.01 -6.92
C LYS A 261 0.48 -16.50 -5.72
N LEU A 262 -0.07 -16.58 -4.51
CA LEU A 262 0.65 -16.20 -3.29
C LEU A 262 1.81 -17.16 -3.00
N ALA A 263 1.58 -18.46 -3.11
CA ALA A 263 2.62 -19.47 -2.94
C ALA A 263 3.76 -19.29 -3.94
N HIS A 264 3.44 -19.04 -5.22
CA HIS A 264 4.43 -18.77 -6.26
C HIS A 264 5.28 -17.53 -5.93
N MET A 265 4.66 -16.39 -5.59
CA MET A 265 5.41 -15.18 -5.23
C MET A 265 6.28 -15.39 -3.98
N THR A 266 5.80 -16.16 -3.01
CA THR A 266 6.56 -16.50 -1.80
C THR A 266 7.80 -17.33 -2.17
N ALA A 267 7.60 -18.39 -2.95
CA ALA A 267 8.72 -19.24 -3.41
C ALA A 267 9.75 -18.45 -4.24
N LEU A 268 9.27 -17.56 -5.11
CA LEU A 268 10.13 -16.72 -5.93
C LEU A 268 10.93 -15.70 -5.10
N ARG A 269 10.30 -15.07 -4.10
CA ARG A 269 10.96 -14.19 -3.14
C ARG A 269 12.06 -14.93 -2.37
N ASP A 270 11.75 -16.12 -1.87
CA ASP A 270 12.69 -16.90 -1.07
C ASP A 270 13.85 -17.40 -1.93
N TYR A 271 13.58 -17.91 -3.14
CA TYR A 271 14.61 -18.24 -4.13
C TYR A 271 15.52 -17.02 -4.44
N CYS A 272 14.93 -15.86 -4.68
CA CYS A 272 15.66 -14.62 -4.93
C CYS A 272 16.56 -14.27 -3.73
N ARG A 273 16.01 -14.34 -2.51
CA ARG A 273 16.78 -14.06 -1.29
C ARG A 273 17.95 -15.00 -1.12
N GLU A 274 17.74 -16.30 -1.22
CA GLU A 274 18.80 -17.31 -1.08
C GLU A 274 19.90 -17.09 -2.12
N LYS A 275 19.51 -16.91 -3.38
CA LYS A 275 20.45 -16.74 -4.49
C LYS A 275 21.25 -15.43 -4.36
N LEU A 276 20.59 -14.30 -4.09
CA LEU A 276 21.29 -13.02 -4.02
C LEU A 276 22.21 -12.92 -2.79
N LEU A 277 21.89 -13.57 -1.68
CA LEU A 277 22.76 -13.60 -0.50
C LEU A 277 24.08 -14.37 -0.73
N THR A 278 24.23 -15.08 -1.83
CA THR A 278 25.53 -15.66 -2.23
C THR A 278 26.50 -14.64 -2.83
N ILE A 279 26.01 -13.44 -3.20
CA ILE A 279 26.86 -12.34 -3.70
C ILE A 279 27.63 -11.74 -2.52
N PRO A 280 28.96 -11.65 -2.58
CA PRO A 280 29.75 -11.05 -1.50
C PRO A 280 29.30 -9.65 -1.15
N GLY A 281 29.06 -9.36 0.12
CA GLY A 281 28.58 -8.06 0.60
C GLY A 281 27.07 -7.80 0.44
N MET A 282 26.32 -8.75 -0.09
CA MET A 282 24.86 -8.70 -0.07
C MET A 282 24.36 -9.08 1.32
N VAL A 283 23.55 -8.24 1.92
CA VAL A 283 22.98 -8.44 3.26
C VAL A 283 21.46 -8.21 3.27
N PRO A 284 20.70 -8.90 4.13
CA PRO A 284 19.27 -8.68 4.26
C PRO A 284 18.97 -7.32 4.90
N VAL A 285 17.87 -6.71 4.50
CA VAL A 285 17.35 -5.46 5.08
C VAL A 285 15.95 -5.72 5.63
N GLY A 286 15.83 -5.59 6.95
CA GLY A 286 14.59 -5.91 7.65
C GLY A 286 14.27 -7.40 7.70
N GLY A 287 13.10 -7.73 8.28
CA GLY A 287 12.56 -9.07 8.45
C GLY A 287 11.24 -9.27 7.69
N GLY A 288 11.05 -8.57 6.56
CA GLY A 288 9.79 -8.61 5.81
C GLY A 288 9.42 -10.00 5.32
N THR A 289 8.15 -10.37 5.51
CA THR A 289 7.59 -11.68 5.14
C THR A 289 6.50 -11.58 4.06
N ALA A 290 6.15 -10.37 3.62
CA ALA A 290 5.18 -10.20 2.54
C ALA A 290 5.66 -10.93 1.27
N PRO A 291 4.78 -11.66 0.57
CA PRO A 291 5.18 -12.56 -0.53
C PRO A 291 5.78 -11.82 -1.73
N HIS A 292 5.48 -10.55 -1.88
CA HIS A 292 5.77 -9.77 -3.08
C HIS A 292 6.89 -8.73 -2.90
N ILE A 293 7.51 -8.61 -1.74
CA ILE A 293 8.57 -7.60 -1.48
C ILE A 293 9.77 -8.26 -0.81
N LEU A 294 10.95 -7.98 -1.33
CA LEU A 294 12.24 -8.35 -0.77
C LEU A 294 13.13 -7.10 -0.73
N ALA A 295 13.66 -6.78 0.45
CA ALA A 295 14.66 -5.74 0.64
C ALA A 295 16.02 -6.35 0.96
N LEU A 296 17.03 -5.97 0.20
CA LEU A 296 18.42 -6.36 0.39
C LEU A 296 19.33 -5.15 0.25
N SER A 297 20.57 -5.26 0.67
CA SER A 297 21.58 -4.23 0.44
C SER A 297 22.86 -4.85 -0.11
N LEU A 298 23.36 -4.32 -1.21
CA LEU A 298 24.74 -4.53 -1.63
C LEU A 298 25.60 -3.48 -0.92
N ALA A 299 26.11 -3.85 0.25
CA ALA A 299 26.74 -2.91 1.19
C ALA A 299 27.94 -2.19 0.59
N GLY A 300 27.90 -0.85 0.61
CA GLY A 300 28.93 0.03 0.06
C GLY A 300 28.73 0.40 -1.42
N TYR A 301 27.74 -0.15 -2.12
CA TYR A 301 27.41 0.23 -3.51
C TYR A 301 26.16 1.11 -3.51
N PRO A 302 26.24 2.36 -4.04
CA PRO A 302 25.07 3.24 -4.06
C PRO A 302 23.91 2.64 -4.84
N SER A 303 22.77 2.49 -4.20
CA SER A 303 21.57 1.89 -4.81
C SER A 303 21.09 2.62 -6.07
N ALA A 304 21.29 3.94 -6.17
CA ALA A 304 20.99 4.69 -7.38
C ALA A 304 21.82 4.21 -8.59
N ASN A 305 23.11 3.90 -8.39
CA ASN A 305 23.97 3.37 -9.45
C ASN A 305 23.54 1.94 -9.83
N ILE A 306 23.18 1.10 -8.85
CA ILE A 306 22.66 -0.24 -9.10
C ILE A 306 21.42 -0.16 -9.98
N VAL A 307 20.43 0.64 -9.61
CA VAL A 307 19.17 0.80 -10.36
C VAL A 307 19.43 1.33 -11.78
N THR A 308 20.34 2.29 -11.93
CA THR A 308 20.68 2.86 -13.25
C THR A 308 21.35 1.81 -14.16
N ASP A 309 22.35 1.09 -13.63
CA ASP A 309 23.10 0.11 -14.42
C ASP A 309 22.23 -1.12 -14.80
N LEU A 310 21.37 -1.57 -13.90
CA LEU A 310 20.40 -2.65 -14.17
C LEU A 310 19.31 -2.17 -15.15
N GLY A 311 18.82 -0.96 -14.97
CA GLY A 311 17.83 -0.35 -15.87
C GLY A 311 18.35 -0.24 -17.32
N ALA A 312 19.62 0.08 -17.51
CA ALA A 312 20.26 0.08 -18.84
C ALA A 312 20.28 -1.33 -19.48
N GLN A 313 20.21 -2.38 -18.69
CA GLN A 313 20.11 -3.78 -19.14
C GLN A 313 18.64 -4.26 -19.24
N GLY A 314 17.67 -3.38 -19.02
CA GLY A 314 16.24 -3.71 -19.07
C GLY A 314 15.70 -4.42 -17.84
N ILE A 315 16.41 -4.36 -16.70
CA ILE A 315 15.97 -4.92 -15.41
C ILE A 315 15.54 -3.79 -14.48
N CYS A 316 14.26 -3.78 -14.11
CA CYS A 316 13.64 -2.72 -13.29
C CYS A 316 13.51 -3.19 -11.84
N ILE A 317 14.20 -2.51 -10.93
CA ILE A 317 14.07 -2.61 -9.46
C ILE A 317 14.02 -1.22 -8.85
N SER A 318 13.68 -1.09 -7.58
CA SER A 318 13.74 0.20 -6.87
C SER A 318 14.95 0.30 -5.94
N ALA A 319 15.43 1.51 -5.76
CA ALA A 319 16.36 1.85 -4.68
C ALA A 319 15.59 2.14 -3.38
N GLY A 320 16.04 1.60 -2.25
CA GLY A 320 15.53 1.97 -0.92
C GLY A 320 15.90 3.40 -0.48
N SER A 321 16.67 4.11 -1.30
CA SER A 321 17.10 5.49 -1.07
C SER A 321 16.62 6.48 -2.13
N ALA A 322 15.79 6.03 -3.08
CA ALA A 322 15.41 6.81 -4.25
C ALA A 322 14.10 7.57 -4.06
N CYS A 323 14.08 8.52 -3.17
CA CYS A 323 13.16 9.65 -3.32
C CYS A 323 13.87 10.91 -2.89
N HIS A 324 14.06 11.83 -3.85
CA HIS A 324 14.49 13.22 -3.67
C HIS A 324 15.93 13.45 -3.19
N GLN A 325 16.79 13.78 -4.13
CA GLN A 325 18.07 14.48 -3.89
C GLN A 325 19.16 13.71 -3.10
N GLY A 326 19.27 12.38 -3.29
CA GLY A 326 20.41 11.64 -2.70
C GLY A 326 20.32 11.39 -1.19
N LYS A 327 19.18 11.66 -0.55
CA LYS A 327 18.93 11.31 0.85
C LYS A 327 18.40 9.89 0.98
N ALA A 328 18.85 9.17 2.00
CA ALA A 328 18.29 7.87 2.36
C ALA A 328 16.77 7.97 2.61
N SER A 329 16.01 6.92 2.25
CA SER A 329 14.60 6.81 2.61
C SER A 329 14.43 6.97 4.13
N HIS A 330 13.31 7.58 4.54
CA HIS A 330 12.96 7.68 5.96
C HIS A 330 12.79 6.29 6.59
N VAL A 331 12.35 5.29 5.83
CA VAL A 331 12.24 3.88 6.28
C VAL A 331 13.63 3.33 6.58
N VAL A 332 14.57 3.42 5.64
CA VAL A 332 15.96 2.97 5.81
C VAL A 332 16.63 3.71 6.99
N SER A 333 16.35 5.01 7.12
CA SER A 333 16.85 5.81 8.25
C SER A 333 16.29 5.34 9.60
N ALA A 334 15.00 4.96 9.63
CA ALA A 334 14.33 4.47 10.85
C ALA A 334 14.85 3.10 11.31
N LEU A 335 15.38 2.27 10.40
CA LEU A 335 15.98 0.97 10.73
C LEU A 335 17.34 1.10 11.44
N GLY A 336 17.97 2.27 11.45
CA GLY A 336 19.26 2.50 12.11
C GLY A 336 20.41 1.69 11.50
N LEU A 337 20.38 1.46 10.18
CA LEU A 337 21.44 0.75 9.46
C LEU A 337 22.72 1.57 9.43
N ASP A 338 23.88 0.89 9.40
CA ASP A 338 25.14 1.56 9.15
C ASP A 338 25.18 2.21 7.76
N LYS A 339 26.07 3.18 7.56
CA LYS A 339 26.11 3.98 6.32
C LYS A 339 26.35 3.15 5.06
N ARG A 340 27.19 2.09 5.16
CA ARG A 340 27.49 1.22 4.02
C ARG A 340 26.28 0.40 3.60
N THR A 341 25.61 -0.19 4.59
CA THR A 341 24.36 -0.95 4.37
C THR A 341 23.26 -0.04 3.87
N ALA A 342 23.05 1.13 4.48
CA ALA A 342 22.00 2.07 4.07
C ALA A 342 22.17 2.57 2.63
N ALA A 343 23.40 2.77 2.15
CA ALA A 343 23.69 3.26 0.81
C ALA A 343 23.28 2.26 -0.29
N GLY A 344 23.38 0.97 -0.02
CA GLY A 344 23.18 -0.11 -1.00
C GLY A 344 21.77 -0.74 -1.00
N VAL A 345 20.82 -0.17 -0.24
CA VAL A 345 19.47 -0.78 -0.11
C VAL A 345 18.73 -0.75 -1.44
N ILE A 346 18.33 -1.92 -1.89
CA ILE A 346 17.47 -2.15 -3.05
C ILE A 346 16.21 -2.90 -2.64
N ARG A 347 15.11 -2.61 -3.33
CA ARG A 347 13.86 -3.35 -3.20
C ARG A 347 13.57 -4.08 -4.50
N ILE A 348 13.31 -5.36 -4.39
CA ILE A 348 12.86 -6.24 -5.45
C ILE A 348 11.41 -6.59 -5.16
N SER A 349 10.52 -6.47 -6.12
CA SER A 349 9.11 -6.76 -5.88
C SER A 349 8.46 -7.50 -7.04
N PHE A 350 7.75 -8.55 -6.68
CA PHE A 350 7.26 -9.60 -7.55
C PHE A 350 5.78 -9.44 -7.90
N SER A 351 5.42 -9.93 -9.09
CA SER A 351 4.05 -10.26 -9.50
C SER A 351 3.92 -11.77 -9.72
N PRO A 352 2.69 -12.30 -9.88
CA PRO A 352 2.51 -13.70 -10.26
C PRO A 352 3.14 -14.09 -11.61
N ASP A 353 3.43 -13.12 -12.47
CA ASP A 353 3.97 -13.33 -13.81
C ASP A 353 5.50 -13.45 -13.85
N ASN A 354 6.18 -13.09 -12.75
CA ASN A 354 7.63 -13.21 -12.65
C ASN A 354 8.05 -14.68 -12.53
N THR A 355 9.26 -14.97 -12.98
CA THR A 355 9.82 -16.33 -13.05
C THR A 355 11.18 -16.42 -12.36
N THR A 356 11.66 -17.64 -12.12
CA THR A 356 13.02 -17.87 -11.64
C THR A 356 14.08 -17.37 -12.62
N SER A 357 13.80 -17.38 -13.93
CA SER A 357 14.69 -16.80 -14.96
C SER A 357 14.87 -15.29 -14.79
N ASP A 358 13.84 -14.56 -14.32
CA ASP A 358 13.97 -13.13 -14.02
C ASP A 358 14.93 -12.89 -12.85
N VAL A 359 14.87 -13.77 -11.85
CA VAL A 359 15.78 -13.75 -10.69
C VAL A 359 17.21 -14.10 -11.09
N ASP A 360 17.37 -15.07 -11.99
CA ASP A 360 18.67 -15.49 -12.50
C ASP A 360 19.36 -14.35 -13.26
N ALA A 361 18.62 -13.67 -14.12
CA ALA A 361 19.12 -12.50 -14.84
C ALA A 361 19.45 -11.33 -13.89
N LEU A 362 18.64 -11.10 -12.86
CA LEU A 362 18.93 -10.09 -11.83
C LEU A 362 20.23 -10.42 -11.09
N TYR A 363 20.44 -11.69 -10.73
CA TYR A 363 21.66 -12.15 -10.06
C TYR A 363 22.92 -11.89 -10.91
N ASP A 364 22.88 -12.26 -12.18
CA ASP A 364 24.01 -12.04 -13.10
C ASP A 364 24.30 -10.56 -13.30
N ALA A 365 23.27 -9.74 -13.45
CA ALA A 365 23.40 -8.28 -13.56
C ALA A 365 24.00 -7.64 -12.32
N LEU A 366 23.60 -8.08 -11.11
CA LEU A 366 24.17 -7.59 -9.85
C LEU A 366 25.64 -7.99 -9.69
N LYS A 367 26.02 -9.21 -10.10
CA LYS A 367 27.44 -9.63 -10.11
C LYS A 367 28.26 -8.80 -11.11
N ALA A 368 27.73 -8.56 -12.29
CA ALA A 368 28.39 -7.72 -13.29
C ALA A 368 28.54 -6.26 -12.78
N HIS A 369 27.51 -5.69 -12.15
CA HIS A 369 27.59 -4.39 -11.51
C HIS A 369 28.70 -4.36 -10.44
N GLN A 370 28.76 -5.36 -9.56
CA GLN A 370 29.77 -5.45 -8.52
C GLN A 370 31.20 -5.57 -9.08
N ALA A 371 31.39 -6.34 -10.17
CA ALA A 371 32.68 -6.49 -10.83
C ALA A 371 33.15 -5.21 -11.54
N ALA A 372 32.22 -4.39 -12.03
CA ALA A 372 32.49 -3.15 -12.77
C ALA A 372 32.65 -1.91 -11.88
N ARG A 373 32.32 -2.01 -10.58
CA ARG A 373 32.29 -0.88 -9.65
C ARG A 373 33.10 -1.17 -8.39
N PHE A 374 33.61 -0.13 -7.74
CA PHE A 374 34.24 -0.24 -6.43
C PHE A 374 33.23 0.18 -5.35
N PRO A 375 33.24 -0.50 -4.17
CA PRO A 375 32.44 -0.04 -3.04
C PRO A 375 32.91 1.34 -2.58
N MET A 376 31.97 2.20 -2.22
CA MET A 376 32.30 3.42 -1.50
C MET A 376 32.74 3.06 -0.08
N LEU A 377 33.81 3.68 0.41
CA LEU A 377 34.39 3.46 1.75
C LEU A 377 33.49 3.99 2.86
#